data_a1e8112eb1468230ca8574dfdb9a1e9c
#
_entry.id   a1e8112eb1468230ca8574dfdb9a1e9c
#
_cell.length_a   1.000
_cell.length_b   1.000
_cell.length_c   1.000
_cell.angle_alpha   90.00
_cell.angle_beta   90.00
_cell.angle_gamma   90.00
#
_symmetry.space_group_name_H-M   'P 1'
#
loop_
_entity.id
_entity.type
_entity.pdbx_description
1 polymer ?
#
loop_
_entity_poly.entity_id
_entity_poly.type
_entity_poly.pdbx_seq_one_letter_code
_entity_poly.pdbx_strand_id
1 'polypeptide(L)'
;MTTAQAVGAVSREAAEWYAIDWPTIHRNVRRLQVRIVQATKASRWGRVRALQRLLTHSYSGKVLAVRRVTENNGKGTPGVDQEIWDTPEKKTQAVHALKRRGYQSQPLRRVYIPKSDGKTMRPLGIPTMKDRAQQALHLLALAPVVETTADKNSYGFRQQRSCADAMEQCFKALRSANTQWILEGDIKSCFDKISHDWLLAHVPMDRVILQKWLKSGYMEKHVLHDTTDGTPQGGIISPALANCALDGLERLLQEKYPAGKRLKSLGGEKPCVNLVRYADDFVITSKSKELLEGEIKPLVERFLQERGLELSPTKTVITHVEQGFDFLGQNVRRYPNGKLFIKPSKKNVGTFLKGIRRIIKDAHGVSAADLIDQLNPKIRGWVNYHRHAVSKRTFERVDYTLFSSLWRWARRRHPNKSPRWFKPKYFDRRGNRDWSFFGETCDDEGRPTKVWLYYAKSTPIKRHVKVKGEANPYDPTYETYFEEREGAHMLETFRGTRTLRYLWYEQRGLCTQCNIKITRITGWRLHYCVPRVMGGSTGATNCVLLHPECHDRVHRQRLPVSKPRLLVRGVRRA
;
A
#
# COMPACT_ATOMS: atom_id res chain seq x y z
N MET A 1 29.67 33.51 -31.04
CA MET A 1 29.04 32.42 -31.83
C MET A 1 28.43 31.42 -30.87
N THR A 2 27.14 31.54 -30.63
CA THR A 2 26.37 30.66 -29.73
C THR A 2 25.99 29.43 -30.52
N THR A 3 26.56 28.29 -30.17
CA THR A 3 26.19 26.99 -30.71
C THR A 3 24.76 26.65 -30.26
N ALA A 4 23.81 26.76 -31.17
CA ALA A 4 22.49 26.23 -31.02
C ALA A 4 22.61 24.70 -30.90
N GLN A 5 22.36 24.12 -29.70
CA GLN A 5 22.20 22.70 -29.56
C GLN A 5 20.99 22.27 -30.42
N ALA A 6 21.27 21.53 -31.48
CA ALA A 6 20.25 20.88 -32.29
C ALA A 6 19.41 19.97 -31.38
N VAL A 7 18.13 20.29 -31.22
CA VAL A 7 17.15 19.42 -30.58
C VAL A 7 17.03 18.20 -31.49
N GLY A 8 17.73 17.12 -31.14
CA GLY A 8 17.76 15.89 -31.91
C GLY A 8 16.33 15.36 -32.13
N ALA A 9 16.04 14.88 -33.31
CA ALA A 9 14.77 14.27 -33.69
C ALA A 9 14.43 13.16 -32.68
N VAL A 10 13.18 13.13 -32.19
CA VAL A 10 12.68 12.09 -31.28
C VAL A 10 12.82 10.74 -31.97
N SER A 11 13.46 9.77 -31.31
CA SER A 11 13.61 8.43 -31.87
C SER A 11 12.24 7.79 -32.14
N ARG A 12 12.18 6.86 -33.11
CA ARG A 12 10.95 6.15 -33.44
C ARG A 12 10.34 5.46 -32.23
N GLU A 13 11.16 4.83 -31.40
CA GLU A 13 10.74 4.14 -30.17
C GLU A 13 10.20 5.11 -29.12
N ALA A 14 10.81 6.28 -28.96
CA ALA A 14 10.29 7.31 -28.07
C ALA A 14 8.94 7.83 -28.57
N ALA A 15 8.80 8.08 -29.88
CA ALA A 15 7.54 8.50 -30.47
C ALA A 15 6.44 7.46 -30.26
N GLU A 16 6.75 6.16 -30.39
CA GLU A 16 5.82 5.07 -30.13
C GLU A 16 5.34 5.07 -28.68
N TRP A 17 6.24 5.22 -27.68
CA TRP A 17 5.87 5.30 -26.26
C TRP A 17 4.95 6.47 -25.97
N TYR A 18 5.23 7.62 -26.56
CA TYR A 18 4.44 8.83 -26.34
C TYR A 18 3.08 8.80 -27.04
N ALA A 19 2.96 8.07 -28.15
CA ALA A 19 1.72 7.91 -28.90
C ALA A 19 0.74 6.92 -28.26
N ILE A 20 1.10 6.24 -27.16
CA ILE A 20 0.23 5.24 -26.50
C ILE A 20 -1.08 5.88 -26.04
N ASP A 21 -2.20 5.35 -26.54
CA ASP A 21 -3.56 5.64 -26.06
C ASP A 21 -3.85 4.85 -24.78
N TRP A 22 -3.51 5.46 -23.64
CA TRP A 22 -3.66 4.84 -22.33
C TRP A 22 -5.11 4.44 -22.00
N PRO A 23 -6.15 5.24 -22.29
CA PRO A 23 -7.54 4.84 -22.10
C PRO A 23 -7.90 3.53 -22.80
N THR A 24 -7.51 3.38 -24.05
CA THR A 24 -7.75 2.14 -24.82
C THR A 24 -6.96 0.96 -24.27
N ILE A 25 -5.69 1.16 -23.89
CA ILE A 25 -4.87 0.14 -23.23
C ILE A 25 -5.54 -0.38 -21.95
N HIS A 26 -5.96 0.52 -21.05
CA HIS A 26 -6.64 0.15 -19.80
C HIS A 26 -7.96 -0.58 -20.06
N ARG A 27 -8.77 -0.09 -21.00
CA ARG A 27 -10.05 -0.70 -21.38
C ARG A 27 -9.88 -2.13 -21.89
N ASN A 28 -8.88 -2.36 -22.75
CA ASN A 28 -8.61 -3.68 -23.31
C ASN A 28 -8.23 -4.70 -22.22
N VAL A 29 -7.32 -4.31 -21.31
CA VAL A 29 -6.93 -5.18 -20.19
C VAL A 29 -8.13 -5.40 -19.25
N ARG A 30 -8.88 -4.34 -18.91
CA ARG A 30 -10.06 -4.45 -18.05
C ARG A 30 -11.11 -5.40 -18.60
N ARG A 31 -11.40 -5.35 -19.92
CA ARG A 31 -12.34 -6.28 -20.57
C ARG A 31 -11.92 -7.74 -20.41
N LEU A 32 -10.62 -8.05 -20.53
CA LEU A 32 -10.11 -9.40 -20.30
C LEU A 32 -10.20 -9.82 -18.84
N GLN A 33 -9.87 -8.92 -17.90
CA GLN A 33 -9.97 -9.17 -16.47
C GLN A 33 -11.40 -9.47 -16.02
N VAL A 34 -12.38 -8.73 -16.51
CA VAL A 34 -13.81 -8.98 -16.25
C VAL A 34 -14.22 -10.39 -16.74
N ARG A 35 -13.79 -10.76 -17.95
CA ARG A 35 -14.08 -12.10 -18.51
C ARG A 35 -13.40 -13.20 -17.72
N ILE A 36 -12.18 -12.97 -17.19
CA ILE A 36 -11.50 -13.90 -16.28
C ILE A 36 -12.32 -14.09 -15.01
N VAL A 37 -12.81 -13.02 -14.36
CA VAL A 37 -13.69 -13.10 -13.18
C VAL A 37 -14.93 -13.94 -13.46
N GLN A 38 -15.62 -13.67 -14.58
CA GLN A 38 -16.83 -14.41 -14.97
C GLN A 38 -16.54 -15.90 -15.19
N ALA A 39 -15.43 -16.23 -15.89
CA ALA A 39 -15.02 -17.60 -16.11
C ALA A 39 -14.62 -18.32 -14.81
N THR A 40 -13.97 -17.59 -13.88
CA THR A 40 -13.58 -18.12 -12.56
C THR A 40 -14.80 -18.42 -11.71
N LYS A 41 -15.77 -17.49 -11.63
CA LYS A 41 -17.03 -17.70 -10.91
C LYS A 41 -17.83 -18.89 -11.45
N ALA A 42 -17.78 -19.11 -12.74
CA ALA A 42 -18.42 -20.26 -13.41
C ALA A 42 -17.56 -21.54 -13.38
N SER A 43 -16.41 -21.55 -12.67
CA SER A 43 -15.46 -22.68 -12.60
C SER A 43 -14.98 -23.20 -13.95
N ARG A 44 -15.01 -22.36 -15.02
CA ARG A 44 -14.58 -22.71 -16.39
C ARG A 44 -13.08 -22.52 -16.55
N TRP A 45 -12.29 -23.36 -15.91
CA TRP A 45 -10.82 -23.24 -15.81
C TRP A 45 -10.10 -23.27 -17.17
N GLY A 46 -10.59 -24.02 -18.15
CA GLY A 46 -10.07 -23.99 -19.53
C GLY A 46 -10.17 -22.60 -20.14
N ARG A 47 -11.32 -21.91 -19.94
CA ARG A 47 -11.55 -20.54 -20.41
C ARG A 47 -10.70 -19.53 -19.64
N VAL A 48 -10.51 -19.72 -18.32
CA VAL A 48 -9.61 -18.90 -17.51
C VAL A 48 -8.20 -18.93 -18.10
N ARG A 49 -7.64 -20.13 -18.34
CA ARG A 49 -6.30 -20.29 -18.94
C ARG A 49 -6.18 -19.63 -20.31
N ALA A 50 -7.18 -19.79 -21.18
CA ALA A 50 -7.20 -19.17 -22.51
C ALA A 50 -7.21 -17.62 -22.41
N LEU A 51 -8.01 -17.04 -21.52
CA LEU A 51 -8.08 -15.60 -21.32
C LEU A 51 -6.80 -15.03 -20.68
N GLN A 52 -6.20 -15.75 -19.74
CA GLN A 52 -4.90 -15.39 -19.16
C GLN A 52 -3.82 -15.37 -20.24
N ARG A 53 -3.79 -16.40 -21.12
CA ARG A 53 -2.87 -16.45 -22.26
C ARG A 53 -3.09 -15.28 -23.20
N LEU A 54 -4.34 -14.97 -23.55
CA LEU A 54 -4.68 -13.84 -24.42
C LEU A 54 -4.19 -12.52 -23.81
N LEU A 55 -4.39 -12.29 -22.49
CA LEU A 55 -3.94 -11.09 -21.82
C LEU A 55 -2.41 -10.98 -21.81
N THR A 56 -1.70 -12.05 -21.45
CA THR A 56 -0.24 -12.05 -21.35
C THR A 56 0.47 -11.95 -22.71
N HIS A 57 -0.21 -12.24 -23.83
CA HIS A 57 0.31 -12.04 -25.16
C HIS A 57 -0.10 -10.70 -25.78
N SER A 58 -1.10 -10.01 -25.20
CA SER A 58 -1.62 -8.75 -25.75
C SER A 58 -0.62 -7.60 -25.60
N TYR A 59 -0.55 -6.74 -26.60
CA TYR A 59 0.21 -5.49 -26.53
C TYR A 59 -0.19 -4.65 -25.32
N SER A 60 -1.51 -4.49 -25.08
CA SER A 60 -2.04 -3.72 -23.96
C SER A 60 -1.56 -4.24 -22.58
N GLY A 61 -1.49 -5.56 -22.40
CA GLY A 61 -0.97 -6.17 -21.19
C GLY A 61 0.51 -5.87 -20.99
N LYS A 62 1.33 -6.01 -22.03
CA LYS A 62 2.77 -5.75 -22.01
C LYS A 62 3.08 -4.28 -21.68
N VAL A 63 2.40 -3.35 -22.33
CA VAL A 63 2.54 -1.91 -22.09
C VAL A 63 2.23 -1.56 -20.63
N LEU A 64 1.12 -2.06 -20.06
CA LEU A 64 0.80 -1.83 -18.65
C LEU A 64 1.80 -2.47 -17.68
N ALA A 65 2.35 -3.62 -18.04
CA ALA A 65 3.38 -4.27 -17.24
C ALA A 65 4.67 -3.45 -17.19
N VAL A 66 5.15 -2.96 -18.35
CA VAL A 66 6.33 -2.07 -18.43
C VAL A 66 6.07 -0.77 -17.67
N ARG A 67 4.90 -0.14 -17.88
CA ARG A 67 4.51 1.05 -17.15
C ARG A 67 4.58 0.85 -15.64
N ARG A 68 4.01 -0.23 -15.13
CA ARG A 68 3.99 -0.54 -13.69
C ARG A 68 5.39 -0.58 -13.06
N VAL A 69 6.38 -1.15 -13.75
CA VAL A 69 7.73 -1.31 -13.20
C VAL A 69 8.59 -0.06 -13.35
N THR A 70 8.25 0.82 -14.28
CA THR A 70 8.97 2.07 -14.54
C THR A 70 8.40 3.29 -13.81
N GLU A 71 7.19 3.15 -13.21
CA GLU A 71 6.52 4.23 -12.47
C GLU A 71 6.50 4.04 -10.95
N ASN A 72 6.92 2.88 -10.44
CA ASN A 72 6.92 2.60 -9.01
C ASN A 72 8.17 3.15 -8.29
N ASN A 73 8.15 3.14 -6.95
CA ASN A 73 9.28 3.61 -6.13
C ASN A 73 10.57 2.79 -6.33
N GLY A 74 10.47 1.57 -6.82
CA GLY A 74 11.61 0.68 -7.11
C GLY A 74 12.21 0.84 -8.50
N LYS A 75 11.72 1.79 -9.31
CA LYS A 75 12.15 1.99 -10.73
C LYS A 75 13.65 2.22 -10.92
N GLY A 76 14.30 2.83 -9.95
CA GLY A 76 15.75 3.10 -9.96
C GLY A 76 16.62 2.03 -9.29
N THR A 77 16.04 0.88 -8.90
CA THR A 77 16.78 -0.20 -8.26
C THR A 77 17.00 -1.34 -9.26
N PRO A 78 18.21 -1.55 -9.80
CA PRO A 78 18.47 -2.58 -10.80
C PRO A 78 18.53 -3.99 -10.18
N GLY A 79 18.39 -5.01 -11.02
CA GLY A 79 18.64 -6.42 -10.70
C GLY A 79 20.14 -6.77 -10.73
N VAL A 80 20.47 -8.02 -11.04
CA VAL A 80 21.85 -8.50 -11.25
C VAL A 80 22.48 -7.94 -12.52
N ASP A 81 21.64 -7.60 -13.51
CA ASP A 81 22.01 -7.04 -14.81
C ASP A 81 22.38 -5.55 -14.78
N GLN A 82 22.16 -4.88 -13.65
CA GLN A 82 22.33 -3.44 -13.47
C GLN A 82 21.50 -2.56 -14.42
N GLU A 83 20.51 -3.14 -15.13
CA GLU A 83 19.66 -2.41 -16.06
C GLU A 83 18.52 -1.65 -15.36
N ILE A 84 18.23 -0.43 -15.84
CA ILE A 84 17.03 0.36 -15.53
C ILE A 84 16.39 0.88 -16.81
N TRP A 85 15.06 1.02 -16.81
CA TRP A 85 14.29 1.50 -17.97
C TRP A 85 13.79 2.91 -17.71
N ASP A 86 14.68 3.85 -17.81
CA ASP A 86 14.48 5.28 -17.50
C ASP A 86 14.05 6.12 -18.71
N THR A 87 14.34 5.66 -19.95
CA THR A 87 13.99 6.39 -21.17
C THR A 87 12.81 5.75 -21.91
N PRO A 88 12.07 6.54 -22.74
CA PRO A 88 10.97 6.03 -23.55
C PRO A 88 11.38 4.92 -24.53
N GLU A 89 12.58 5.02 -25.10
CA GLU A 89 13.15 4.03 -26.02
C GLU A 89 13.29 2.68 -25.33
N LYS A 90 13.95 2.63 -24.17
CA LYS A 90 14.10 1.40 -23.37
C LYS A 90 12.75 0.81 -22.99
N LYS A 91 11.75 1.65 -22.68
CA LYS A 91 10.40 1.19 -22.35
C LYS A 91 9.72 0.53 -23.56
N THR A 92 9.83 1.12 -24.75
CA THR A 92 9.27 0.52 -25.98
C THR A 92 9.97 -0.79 -26.30
N GLN A 93 11.30 -0.83 -26.30
CA GLN A 93 12.08 -2.04 -26.50
C GLN A 93 11.69 -3.14 -25.49
N ALA A 94 11.48 -2.77 -24.23
CA ALA A 94 11.03 -3.69 -23.20
C ALA A 94 9.65 -4.30 -23.53
N VAL A 95 8.68 -3.52 -24.04
CA VAL A 95 7.37 -4.04 -24.47
C VAL A 95 7.53 -5.12 -25.54
N HIS A 96 8.39 -4.90 -26.52
CA HIS A 96 8.67 -5.87 -27.59
C HIS A 96 9.43 -7.11 -27.08
N ALA A 97 10.32 -6.92 -26.07
CA ALA A 97 11.11 -8.00 -25.47
C ALA A 97 10.31 -8.92 -24.54
N LEU A 98 9.10 -8.51 -24.09
CA LEU A 98 8.25 -9.34 -23.24
C LEU A 98 7.60 -10.45 -24.06
N LYS A 99 8.26 -11.61 -24.14
CA LYS A 99 7.80 -12.81 -24.84
C LYS A 99 7.80 -14.01 -23.89
N ARG A 100 6.87 -14.94 -24.06
CA ARG A 100 6.83 -16.21 -23.32
C ARG A 100 7.89 -17.19 -23.85
N ARG A 101 7.95 -17.34 -25.18
CA ARG A 101 8.91 -18.24 -25.84
C ARG A 101 10.32 -17.67 -25.72
N GLY A 102 11.28 -18.48 -25.31
CA GLY A 102 12.66 -18.06 -25.12
C GLY A 102 12.91 -17.23 -23.83
N TYR A 103 11.88 -16.96 -23.02
CA TYR A 103 12.10 -16.29 -21.75
C TYR A 103 12.87 -17.18 -20.76
N GLN A 104 13.90 -16.63 -20.15
CA GLN A 104 14.65 -17.20 -19.03
C GLN A 104 14.68 -16.16 -17.92
N SER A 105 14.37 -16.59 -16.70
CA SER A 105 14.49 -15.77 -15.49
C SER A 105 15.95 -15.66 -15.09
N GLN A 106 16.38 -14.48 -14.69
CA GLN A 106 17.69 -14.23 -14.13
C GLN A 106 17.71 -14.46 -12.62
N PRO A 107 18.86 -14.78 -12.01
CA PRO A 107 18.99 -14.85 -10.56
C PRO A 107 18.59 -13.53 -9.89
N LEU A 108 18.08 -13.61 -8.67
CA LEU A 108 17.72 -12.43 -7.88
C LEU A 108 18.98 -11.78 -7.29
N ARG A 109 19.06 -10.47 -7.27
CA ARG A 109 20.12 -9.76 -6.52
C ARG A 109 19.75 -9.72 -5.04
N ARG A 110 20.53 -10.37 -4.18
CA ARG A 110 20.33 -10.41 -2.72
C ARG A 110 20.73 -9.08 -2.09
N VAL A 111 19.82 -8.50 -1.29
CA VAL A 111 20.06 -7.29 -0.49
C VAL A 111 19.47 -7.50 0.90
N TYR A 112 20.14 -7.01 1.93
CA TYR A 112 19.65 -7.10 3.30
C TYR A 112 19.17 -5.75 3.80
N ILE A 113 17.96 -5.73 4.37
CA ILE A 113 17.41 -4.54 5.03
C ILE A 113 17.15 -4.82 6.50
N PRO A 114 17.42 -3.86 7.42
CA PRO A 114 17.18 -4.06 8.84
C PRO A 114 15.68 -4.20 9.12
N LYS A 115 15.31 -5.17 9.96
CA LYS A 115 13.95 -5.30 10.49
C LYS A 115 13.66 -4.19 11.51
N SER A 116 12.40 -4.07 11.92
CA SER A 116 11.94 -3.07 12.89
C SER A 116 12.62 -3.16 14.27
N ASP A 117 13.22 -4.29 14.61
CA ASP A 117 14.01 -4.51 15.82
C ASP A 117 15.41 -3.87 15.76
N GLY A 118 15.87 -3.50 14.55
CA GLY A 118 17.19 -2.94 14.28
C GLY A 118 18.36 -3.91 14.48
N LYS A 119 18.10 -5.17 14.84
CA LYS A 119 19.11 -6.21 15.13
C LYS A 119 19.15 -7.29 14.05
N THR A 120 17.98 -7.70 13.56
CA THR A 120 17.86 -8.74 12.54
C THR A 120 17.70 -8.14 11.14
N MET A 121 18.25 -8.83 10.14
CA MET A 121 18.19 -8.40 8.75
C MET A 121 17.09 -9.20 8.02
N ARG A 122 16.42 -8.54 7.06
CA ARG A 122 15.50 -9.19 6.14
C ARG A 122 16.18 -9.34 4.79
N PRO A 123 16.33 -10.57 4.28
CA PRO A 123 16.83 -10.78 2.94
C PRO A 123 15.76 -10.38 1.90
N LEU A 124 16.14 -9.54 0.94
CA LEU A 124 15.33 -9.21 -0.23
C LEU A 124 16.00 -9.80 -1.48
N GLY A 125 15.18 -10.39 -2.36
CA GLY A 125 15.60 -10.80 -3.69
C GLY A 125 15.08 -9.82 -4.72
N ILE A 126 15.95 -9.06 -5.37
CA ILE A 126 15.59 -8.04 -6.35
C ILE A 126 15.69 -8.65 -7.75
N PRO A 127 14.55 -8.85 -8.47
CA PRO A 127 14.57 -9.35 -9.85
C PRO A 127 15.06 -8.27 -10.82
N THR A 128 15.49 -8.66 -12.03
CA THR A 128 15.80 -7.73 -13.12
C THR A 128 14.53 -6.95 -13.55
N MET A 129 14.71 -5.85 -14.27
CA MET A 129 13.56 -5.08 -14.79
C MET A 129 12.69 -5.94 -15.71
N LYS A 130 13.31 -6.81 -16.52
CA LYS A 130 12.62 -7.75 -17.42
C LYS A 130 11.78 -8.75 -16.61
N ASP A 131 12.34 -9.34 -15.57
CA ASP A 131 11.62 -10.30 -14.72
C ASP A 131 10.46 -9.64 -13.97
N ARG A 132 10.67 -8.43 -13.43
CA ARG A 132 9.61 -7.64 -12.80
C ARG A 132 8.47 -7.34 -13.78
N ALA A 133 8.78 -6.95 -15.02
CA ALA A 133 7.77 -6.69 -16.03
C ALA A 133 7.02 -7.96 -16.43
N GLN A 134 7.72 -9.08 -16.55
CA GLN A 134 7.11 -10.37 -16.81
C GLN A 134 6.20 -10.82 -15.65
N GLN A 135 6.64 -10.64 -14.41
CA GLN A 135 5.80 -10.87 -13.22
C GLN A 135 4.58 -9.93 -13.18
N ALA A 136 4.76 -8.64 -13.50
CA ALA A 136 3.67 -7.69 -13.57
C ALA A 136 2.64 -8.06 -14.65
N LEU A 137 3.09 -8.51 -15.81
CA LEU A 137 2.24 -8.98 -16.90
C LEU A 137 1.39 -10.17 -16.49
N HIS A 138 2.00 -11.18 -15.90
CA HIS A 138 1.27 -12.36 -15.42
C HIS A 138 0.36 -12.04 -14.23
N LEU A 139 0.75 -11.09 -13.38
CA LEU A 139 -0.10 -10.64 -12.27
C LEU A 139 -1.37 -9.94 -12.77
N LEU A 140 -1.35 -9.20 -13.90
CA LEU A 140 -2.57 -8.65 -14.51
C LEU A 140 -3.59 -9.72 -14.85
N ALA A 141 -3.13 -10.92 -15.18
CA ALA A 141 -3.98 -12.05 -15.54
C ALA A 141 -4.34 -12.95 -14.34
N LEU A 142 -3.46 -13.04 -13.32
CA LEU A 142 -3.67 -13.86 -12.12
C LEU A 142 -4.55 -13.14 -11.08
N ALA A 143 -4.36 -11.84 -10.88
CA ALA A 143 -5.04 -11.09 -9.83
C ALA A 143 -6.58 -11.18 -9.87
N PRO A 144 -7.26 -11.16 -11.04
CA PRO A 144 -8.71 -11.36 -11.10
C PRO A 144 -9.16 -12.73 -10.57
N VAL A 145 -8.35 -13.79 -10.77
CA VAL A 145 -8.65 -15.12 -10.23
C VAL A 145 -8.48 -15.14 -8.73
N VAL A 146 -7.32 -14.66 -8.24
CA VAL A 146 -7.01 -14.60 -6.80
C VAL A 146 -8.08 -13.81 -6.04
N GLU A 147 -8.47 -12.62 -6.53
CA GLU A 147 -9.52 -11.83 -5.88
C GLU A 147 -10.91 -12.50 -5.90
N THR A 148 -11.18 -13.36 -6.89
CA THR A 148 -12.46 -14.07 -6.99
C THR A 148 -12.53 -15.25 -6.01
N THR A 149 -11.39 -15.91 -5.73
CA THR A 149 -11.31 -17.11 -4.88
C THR A 149 -10.84 -16.83 -3.47
N ALA A 150 -10.36 -15.63 -3.19
CA ALA A 150 -9.77 -15.24 -1.91
C ALA A 150 -10.75 -15.31 -0.75
N ASP A 151 -10.23 -15.63 0.42
CA ASP A 151 -10.94 -15.56 1.70
C ASP A 151 -11.49 -14.14 1.93
N LYS A 152 -12.75 -14.04 2.41
CA LYS A 152 -13.47 -12.76 2.56
C LYS A 152 -12.81 -11.83 3.58
N ASN A 153 -12.23 -12.39 4.64
CA ASN A 153 -11.58 -11.67 5.73
C ASN A 153 -10.04 -11.71 5.64
N SER A 154 -9.50 -11.88 4.43
CA SER A 154 -8.10 -11.68 4.08
C SER A 154 -7.92 -10.28 3.48
N TYR A 155 -6.94 -9.50 3.98
CA TYR A 155 -6.79 -8.06 3.65
C TYR A 155 -5.41 -7.69 3.12
N GLY A 156 -4.34 -8.39 3.54
CA GLY A 156 -2.96 -8.08 3.14
C GLY A 156 -2.71 -8.31 1.65
N PHE A 157 -1.98 -7.39 1.00
CA PHE A 157 -1.58 -7.44 -0.40
C PHE A 157 -2.73 -7.47 -1.43
N ARG A 158 -3.95 -7.26 -1.01
CA ARG A 158 -5.14 -7.23 -1.89
C ARG A 158 -5.52 -5.80 -2.27
N GLN A 159 -5.98 -5.64 -3.50
CA GLN A 159 -6.42 -4.34 -4.00
C GLN A 159 -7.66 -3.85 -3.24
N GLN A 160 -7.74 -2.53 -3.02
CA GLN A 160 -8.86 -1.86 -2.34
C GLN A 160 -9.11 -2.36 -0.90
N ARG A 161 -8.15 -3.06 -0.28
CA ARG A 161 -8.19 -3.51 1.12
C ARG A 161 -7.05 -2.87 1.91
N SER A 162 -7.25 -2.69 3.21
CA SER A 162 -6.31 -1.97 4.08
C SER A 162 -6.21 -2.59 5.46
N CYS A 163 -5.20 -2.20 6.23
CA CYS A 163 -5.10 -2.55 7.65
C CYS A 163 -6.33 -2.09 8.46
N ALA A 164 -6.92 -0.95 8.10
CA ALA A 164 -8.12 -0.46 8.78
C ALA A 164 -9.34 -1.38 8.57
N ASP A 165 -9.44 -2.05 7.40
CA ASP A 165 -10.47 -3.06 7.13
C ASP A 165 -10.28 -4.29 8.03
N ALA A 166 -9.04 -4.77 8.19
CA ALA A 166 -8.72 -5.88 9.09
C ALA A 166 -9.06 -5.53 10.54
N MET A 167 -8.69 -4.33 11.00
CA MET A 167 -8.99 -3.88 12.36
C MET A 167 -10.49 -3.72 12.62
N GLU A 168 -11.27 -3.19 11.64
CA GLU A 168 -12.73 -3.12 11.77
C GLU A 168 -13.35 -4.53 11.77
N GLN A 169 -12.77 -5.50 11.06
CA GLN A 169 -13.20 -6.89 11.16
C GLN A 169 -12.88 -7.50 12.53
N CYS A 170 -11.72 -7.24 13.10
CA CYS A 170 -11.41 -7.63 14.48
C CYS A 170 -12.42 -7.06 15.47
N PHE A 171 -12.78 -5.78 15.31
CA PHE A 171 -13.81 -5.16 16.14
C PHE A 171 -15.16 -5.86 16.00
N LYS A 172 -15.58 -6.21 14.79
CA LYS A 172 -16.84 -6.93 14.54
C LYS A 172 -16.84 -8.34 15.12
N ALA A 173 -15.74 -9.07 14.94
CA ALA A 173 -15.60 -10.44 15.46
C ALA A 173 -15.61 -10.51 16.99
N LEU A 174 -15.01 -9.50 17.65
CA LEU A 174 -14.86 -9.45 19.11
C LEU A 174 -15.92 -8.61 19.84
N ARG A 175 -16.86 -7.98 19.10
CA ARG A 175 -17.90 -7.13 19.70
C ARG A 175 -18.83 -7.92 20.62
N SER A 176 -19.14 -9.17 20.29
CA SER A 176 -19.98 -10.06 21.12
C SER A 176 -19.23 -10.43 22.40
N ALA A 177 -19.94 -10.41 23.54
CA ALA A 177 -19.41 -10.90 24.81
C ALA A 177 -19.05 -12.40 24.76
N ASN A 178 -19.69 -13.16 23.88
CA ASN A 178 -19.45 -14.58 23.71
C ASN A 178 -18.11 -14.91 23.03
N THR A 179 -17.44 -13.93 22.42
CA THR A 179 -16.13 -14.14 21.82
C THR A 179 -15.05 -13.66 22.79
N GLN A 180 -14.34 -14.59 23.40
CA GLN A 180 -13.46 -14.30 24.53
C GLN A 180 -11.98 -14.63 24.27
N TRP A 181 -11.70 -15.62 23.43
CA TRP A 181 -10.35 -16.10 23.20
C TRP A 181 -9.88 -15.87 21.78
N ILE A 182 -8.61 -15.57 21.63
CA ILE A 182 -7.97 -15.24 20.36
C ILE A 182 -6.70 -16.07 20.21
N LEU A 183 -6.57 -16.78 19.09
CA LEU A 183 -5.32 -17.34 18.60
C LEU A 183 -4.64 -16.29 17.72
N GLU A 184 -3.51 -15.75 18.19
CA GLU A 184 -2.60 -14.93 17.39
C GLU A 184 -1.66 -15.87 16.65
N GLY A 185 -1.72 -15.94 15.31
CA GLY A 185 -0.91 -16.82 14.50
C GLY A 185 0.14 -16.05 13.70
N ASP A 186 1.41 -16.49 13.83
CA ASP A 186 2.55 -16.02 13.03
C ASP A 186 3.14 -17.20 12.26
N ILE A 187 3.30 -17.08 10.96
CA ILE A 187 3.87 -18.12 10.10
C ILE A 187 5.38 -17.91 10.01
N LYS A 188 6.15 -18.95 10.37
CA LYS A 188 7.62 -18.90 10.36
C LYS A 188 8.15 -18.77 8.93
N SER A 189 8.83 -17.67 8.64
CA SER A 189 9.47 -17.42 7.34
C SER A 189 8.57 -17.70 6.12
N CYS A 190 7.32 -17.25 6.17
CA CYS A 190 6.27 -17.60 5.21
C CYS A 190 6.76 -17.53 3.75
N PHE A 191 7.34 -16.40 3.32
CA PHE A 191 7.80 -16.21 1.95
C PHE A 191 8.95 -17.15 1.54
N ASP A 192 9.75 -17.61 2.49
CA ASP A 192 10.97 -18.39 2.23
C ASP A 192 10.69 -19.91 2.27
N LYS A 193 9.49 -20.33 2.69
CA LYS A 193 9.18 -21.73 2.97
C LYS A 193 7.98 -22.31 2.20
N ILE A 194 7.26 -21.49 1.41
CA ILE A 194 6.12 -22.02 0.63
C ILE A 194 6.63 -23.07 -0.36
N SER A 195 6.05 -24.27 -0.32
CA SER A 195 6.40 -25.39 -1.20
C SER A 195 6.26 -25.01 -2.68
N HIS A 196 7.33 -25.18 -3.46
CA HIS A 196 7.31 -24.98 -4.91
C HIS A 196 6.33 -25.95 -5.59
N ASP A 197 6.30 -27.21 -5.16
CA ASP A 197 5.40 -28.23 -5.73
C ASP A 197 3.94 -27.86 -5.48
N TRP A 198 3.63 -27.40 -4.29
CA TRP A 198 2.28 -26.92 -3.98
C TRP A 198 1.89 -25.74 -4.88
N LEU A 199 2.77 -24.74 -5.04
CA LEU A 199 2.50 -23.58 -5.89
C LEU A 199 2.30 -24.00 -7.36
N LEU A 200 3.15 -24.89 -7.88
CA LEU A 200 3.06 -25.39 -9.25
C LEU A 200 1.80 -26.21 -9.52
N ALA A 201 1.26 -26.86 -8.49
CA ALA A 201 0.03 -27.65 -8.60
C ALA A 201 -1.25 -26.79 -8.49
N HIS A 202 -1.24 -25.74 -7.65
CA HIS A 202 -2.47 -25.06 -7.23
C HIS A 202 -2.63 -23.64 -7.77
N VAL A 203 -1.54 -22.95 -8.14
CA VAL A 203 -1.65 -21.56 -8.64
C VAL A 203 -2.13 -21.57 -10.10
N PRO A 204 -3.28 -20.96 -10.42
CA PRO A 204 -3.89 -21.00 -11.74
C PRO A 204 -3.23 -20.02 -12.73
N MET A 205 -1.98 -20.32 -13.13
CA MET A 205 -1.21 -19.52 -14.08
C MET A 205 -0.33 -20.41 -14.98
N ASP A 206 0.45 -19.81 -15.89
CA ASP A 206 1.42 -20.54 -16.71
C ASP A 206 2.48 -21.21 -15.85
N ARG A 207 2.40 -22.55 -15.74
CA ARG A 207 3.25 -23.37 -14.88
C ARG A 207 4.74 -23.25 -15.26
N VAL A 208 5.05 -23.16 -16.55
CA VAL A 208 6.45 -23.05 -17.02
C VAL A 208 7.08 -21.72 -16.58
N ILE A 209 6.34 -20.64 -16.70
CA ILE A 209 6.80 -19.32 -16.25
C ILE A 209 6.93 -19.28 -14.74
N LEU A 210 5.96 -19.81 -14.00
CA LEU A 210 6.04 -19.88 -12.54
C LEU A 210 7.28 -20.67 -12.09
N GLN A 211 7.51 -21.85 -12.67
CA GLN A 211 8.67 -22.68 -12.37
C GLN A 211 10.01 -21.94 -12.59
N LYS A 212 10.12 -21.16 -13.67
CA LYS A 212 11.31 -20.37 -13.96
C LYS A 212 11.60 -19.34 -12.87
N TRP A 213 10.58 -18.68 -12.34
CA TRP A 213 10.77 -17.73 -11.25
C TRP A 213 11.11 -18.40 -9.92
N LEU A 214 10.47 -19.52 -9.62
CA LEU A 214 10.72 -20.25 -8.37
C LEU A 214 12.14 -20.83 -8.33
N LYS A 215 12.66 -21.29 -9.49
CA LYS A 215 14.00 -21.89 -9.63
C LYS A 215 15.08 -20.90 -10.11
N SER A 216 14.84 -19.58 -10.05
CA SER A 216 15.80 -18.60 -10.59
C SER A 216 17.08 -18.46 -9.73
N GLY A 217 17.06 -18.90 -8.49
CA GLY A 217 18.15 -18.70 -7.56
C GLY A 217 18.37 -17.23 -7.17
N TYR A 218 19.42 -16.97 -6.40
CA TYR A 218 19.83 -15.62 -6.06
C TYR A 218 21.35 -15.49 -6.03
N MET A 219 21.83 -14.30 -6.38
CA MET A 219 23.23 -13.92 -6.31
C MET A 219 23.52 -13.20 -4.99
N GLU A 220 24.46 -13.72 -4.22
CA GLU A 220 24.99 -13.10 -3.01
C GLU A 220 26.52 -13.08 -3.08
N LYS A 221 27.13 -11.91 -2.95
CA LYS A 221 28.60 -11.74 -3.02
C LYS A 221 29.24 -12.44 -4.25
N HIS A 222 28.57 -12.34 -5.40
CA HIS A 222 28.96 -12.98 -6.67
C HIS A 222 28.85 -14.51 -6.72
N VAL A 223 28.25 -15.15 -5.72
CA VAL A 223 27.96 -16.58 -5.70
C VAL A 223 26.49 -16.82 -6.00
N LEU A 224 26.21 -17.75 -6.90
CA LEU A 224 24.85 -18.21 -7.20
C LEU A 224 24.40 -19.24 -6.17
N HIS A 225 23.24 -19.02 -5.60
CA HIS A 225 22.57 -19.93 -4.68
C HIS A 225 21.25 -20.39 -5.27
N ASP A 226 20.99 -21.68 -5.22
CA ASP A 226 19.72 -22.25 -5.65
C ASP A 226 18.59 -21.96 -4.64
N THR A 227 17.35 -21.99 -5.14
CA THR A 227 16.13 -21.90 -4.32
C THR A 227 15.33 -23.18 -4.46
N THR A 228 15.12 -23.88 -3.33
CA THR A 228 14.32 -25.13 -3.26
C THR A 228 12.89 -24.85 -2.85
N ASP A 229 12.67 -23.81 -2.06
CA ASP A 229 11.40 -23.42 -1.49
C ASP A 229 11.21 -21.90 -1.52
N GLY A 230 10.00 -21.46 -1.28
CA GLY A 230 9.65 -20.07 -1.09
C GLY A 230 9.40 -19.29 -2.37
N THR A 231 9.07 -18.03 -2.16
CA THR A 231 8.90 -17.03 -3.22
C THR A 231 9.79 -15.83 -2.93
N PRO A 232 10.37 -15.18 -3.96
CA PRO A 232 11.33 -14.10 -3.71
C PRO A 232 10.68 -12.93 -2.95
N GLN A 233 11.22 -12.59 -1.76
CA GLN A 233 10.83 -11.36 -1.07
C GLN A 233 11.33 -10.15 -1.87
N GLY A 234 10.41 -9.47 -2.57
CA GLY A 234 10.72 -8.35 -3.48
C GLY A 234 10.21 -8.56 -4.91
N GLY A 235 9.77 -9.76 -5.27
CA GLY A 235 9.06 -10.01 -6.53
C GLY A 235 7.68 -9.35 -6.55
N ILE A 236 7.26 -8.84 -7.71
CA ILE A 236 5.95 -8.18 -7.88
C ILE A 236 4.78 -9.17 -7.70
N ILE A 237 4.97 -10.42 -8.07
CA ILE A 237 3.93 -11.45 -8.01
C ILE A 237 3.91 -12.20 -6.67
N SER A 238 5.02 -12.19 -5.92
CA SER A 238 5.18 -12.99 -4.69
C SER A 238 4.09 -12.76 -3.63
N PRO A 239 3.58 -11.52 -3.41
CA PRO A 239 2.47 -11.30 -2.50
C PRO A 239 1.17 -12.01 -2.92
N ALA A 240 0.91 -12.12 -4.24
CA ALA A 240 -0.25 -12.84 -4.75
C ALA A 240 -0.07 -14.36 -4.62
N LEU A 241 1.13 -14.88 -4.83
CA LEU A 241 1.47 -16.30 -4.63
C LEU A 241 1.31 -16.70 -3.15
N ALA A 242 1.80 -15.87 -2.24
CA ALA A 242 1.62 -16.08 -0.80
C ALA A 242 0.14 -16.07 -0.40
N ASN A 243 -0.67 -15.16 -0.95
CA ASN A 243 -2.12 -15.17 -0.73
C ASN A 243 -2.76 -16.45 -1.29
N CYS A 244 -2.39 -16.91 -2.50
CA CYS A 244 -2.89 -18.19 -3.03
C CYS A 244 -2.61 -19.36 -2.08
N ALA A 245 -1.41 -19.40 -1.47
CA ALA A 245 -1.06 -20.46 -0.53
C ALA A 245 -1.85 -20.38 0.78
N LEU A 246 -2.23 -19.20 1.22
CA LEU A 246 -2.90 -18.99 2.51
C LEU A 246 -4.43 -18.87 2.41
N ASP A 247 -4.96 -18.63 1.20
CA ASP A 247 -6.41 -18.59 0.96
C ASP A 247 -7.01 -20.02 1.05
N GLY A 248 -8.24 -20.08 1.53
CA GLY A 248 -8.96 -21.33 1.84
C GLY A 248 -8.98 -21.67 3.32
N LEU A 249 -8.13 -21.06 4.14
CA LEU A 249 -8.14 -21.28 5.59
C LEU A 249 -9.47 -20.82 6.23
N GLU A 250 -10.01 -19.67 5.80
CA GLU A 250 -11.31 -19.20 6.27
C GLU A 250 -12.43 -20.15 5.88
N ARG A 251 -12.40 -20.66 4.66
CA ARG A 251 -13.37 -21.63 4.14
C ARG A 251 -13.32 -22.92 4.95
N LEU A 252 -12.14 -23.49 5.19
CA LEU A 252 -11.93 -24.68 6.01
C LEU A 252 -12.50 -24.52 7.42
N LEU A 253 -12.27 -23.35 8.04
CA LEU A 253 -12.83 -23.03 9.35
C LEU A 253 -14.36 -22.90 9.30
N GLN A 254 -14.93 -22.27 8.26
CA GLN A 254 -16.37 -22.10 8.11
C GLN A 254 -17.10 -23.42 7.81
N GLU A 255 -16.49 -24.34 7.08
CA GLU A 255 -17.02 -25.67 6.83
C GLU A 255 -17.13 -26.49 8.14
N LYS A 256 -16.07 -26.44 8.97
CA LYS A 256 -16.06 -27.14 10.26
C LYS A 256 -16.91 -26.43 11.33
N TYR A 257 -16.91 -25.09 11.34
CA TYR A 257 -17.61 -24.25 12.32
C TYR A 257 -18.52 -23.22 11.63
N PRO A 258 -19.63 -23.66 11.02
CA PRO A 258 -20.54 -22.76 10.32
C PRO A 258 -21.11 -21.68 11.23
N ALA A 259 -21.25 -20.46 10.71
CA ALA A 259 -21.83 -19.35 11.44
C ALA A 259 -23.26 -19.68 11.93
N GLY A 260 -23.51 -19.47 13.22
CA GLY A 260 -24.82 -19.72 13.84
C GLY A 260 -25.05 -21.16 14.30
N LYS A 261 -24.27 -22.15 13.86
CA LYS A 261 -24.39 -23.55 14.34
C LYS A 261 -23.90 -23.65 15.78
N ARG A 262 -24.63 -24.44 16.59
CA ARG A 262 -24.25 -24.75 17.95
C ARG A 262 -23.49 -26.10 17.98
N LEU A 263 -22.49 -26.22 18.84
CA LEU A 263 -21.68 -27.42 18.97
C LEU A 263 -22.04 -28.17 20.25
N LYS A 264 -22.27 -29.48 20.16
CA LYS A 264 -22.50 -30.34 21.33
C LYS A 264 -21.28 -30.35 22.27
N SER A 265 -20.06 -30.34 21.73
CA SER A 265 -18.80 -30.24 22.48
C SER A 265 -18.65 -28.95 23.31
N LEU A 266 -19.46 -27.93 23.03
CA LEU A 266 -19.52 -26.67 23.78
C LEU A 266 -20.83 -26.54 24.59
N GLY A 267 -21.44 -27.64 25.01
CA GLY A 267 -22.70 -27.60 25.73
C GLY A 267 -23.87 -26.99 24.94
N GLY A 268 -23.87 -27.10 23.62
CA GLY A 268 -24.89 -26.52 22.75
C GLY A 268 -24.69 -25.05 22.45
N GLU A 269 -23.53 -24.49 22.67
CA GLU A 269 -23.21 -23.07 22.41
C GLU A 269 -22.57 -22.82 21.03
N LYS A 270 -22.55 -21.55 20.61
CA LYS A 270 -21.92 -21.13 19.35
C LYS A 270 -20.40 -21.01 19.53
N PRO A 271 -19.58 -21.58 18.64
CA PRO A 271 -18.12 -21.56 18.76
C PRO A 271 -17.52 -20.18 18.52
N CYS A 272 -18.20 -19.26 17.84
CA CYS A 272 -17.77 -17.89 17.52
C CYS A 272 -16.42 -17.85 16.79
N VAL A 273 -16.17 -18.80 15.90
CA VAL A 273 -14.91 -18.90 15.13
C VAL A 273 -14.94 -17.91 13.97
N ASN A 274 -13.98 -16.98 13.95
CA ASN A 274 -13.77 -16.03 12.85
C ASN A 274 -12.29 -15.90 12.56
N LEU A 275 -11.92 -15.88 11.29
CA LEU A 275 -10.57 -15.58 10.83
C LEU A 275 -10.48 -14.11 10.42
N VAL A 276 -9.38 -13.44 10.77
CA VAL A 276 -8.97 -12.16 10.23
C VAL A 276 -7.49 -12.26 9.85
N ARG A 277 -7.18 -12.19 8.55
CA ARG A 277 -5.83 -12.37 8.03
C ARG A 277 -5.32 -11.12 7.32
N TYR A 278 -4.07 -10.78 7.58
CA TYR A 278 -3.35 -9.75 6.87
C TYR A 278 -1.98 -10.28 6.42
N ALA A 279 -1.89 -10.79 5.20
CA ALA A 279 -0.74 -11.53 4.68
C ALA A 279 -0.47 -12.79 5.52
N ASP A 280 0.70 -12.89 6.13
CA ASP A 280 1.15 -13.95 7.02
C ASP A 280 0.72 -13.78 8.48
N ASP A 281 0.34 -12.56 8.89
CA ASP A 281 -0.22 -12.30 10.22
C ASP A 281 -1.73 -12.61 10.23
N PHE A 282 -2.21 -13.39 11.18
CA PHE A 282 -3.63 -13.67 11.32
C PHE A 282 -4.08 -13.84 12.77
N VAL A 283 -5.36 -13.65 13.00
CA VAL A 283 -6.02 -13.94 14.26
C VAL A 283 -7.26 -14.79 14.03
N ILE A 284 -7.48 -15.78 14.91
CA ILE A 284 -8.69 -16.58 14.92
C ILE A 284 -9.35 -16.39 16.27
N THR A 285 -10.64 -16.02 16.26
CA THR A 285 -11.42 -15.85 17.50
C THR A 285 -12.19 -17.11 17.85
N SER A 286 -12.47 -17.32 19.13
CA SER A 286 -13.37 -18.38 19.61
C SER A 286 -14.02 -17.99 20.94
N LYS A 287 -15.05 -18.74 21.33
CA LYS A 287 -15.64 -18.68 22.66
C LYS A 287 -14.77 -19.38 23.70
N SER A 288 -14.14 -20.51 23.38
CA SER A 288 -13.40 -21.39 24.28
C SER A 288 -11.92 -21.44 23.92
N LYS A 289 -11.08 -21.50 24.96
CA LYS A 289 -9.62 -21.69 24.83
C LYS A 289 -9.32 -23.12 24.38
N GLU A 290 -10.02 -24.09 24.96
CA GLU A 290 -9.86 -25.51 24.69
C GLU A 290 -10.13 -25.81 23.21
N LEU A 291 -11.14 -25.16 22.61
CA LEU A 291 -11.44 -25.30 21.19
C LEU A 291 -10.30 -24.75 20.31
N LEU A 292 -9.68 -23.65 20.73
CA LEU A 292 -8.53 -23.10 20.01
C LEU A 292 -7.30 -24.01 20.11
N GLU A 293 -7.02 -24.56 21.31
CA GLU A 293 -5.85 -25.40 21.54
C GLU A 293 -6.02 -26.82 20.96
N GLY A 294 -7.17 -27.45 21.23
CA GLY A 294 -7.40 -28.87 20.92
C GLY A 294 -7.83 -29.14 19.47
N GLU A 295 -8.53 -28.20 18.83
CA GLU A 295 -9.09 -28.47 17.50
C GLU A 295 -8.61 -27.48 16.43
N ILE A 296 -8.71 -26.16 16.71
CA ILE A 296 -8.47 -25.13 15.68
C ILE A 296 -6.98 -25.03 15.35
N LYS A 297 -6.11 -24.95 16.36
CA LYS A 297 -4.67 -24.86 16.15
C LYS A 297 -4.12 -26.07 15.37
N PRO A 298 -4.43 -27.35 15.73
CA PRO A 298 -4.01 -28.50 14.93
C PRO A 298 -4.57 -28.50 13.51
N LEU A 299 -5.79 -27.96 13.30
CA LEU A 299 -6.37 -27.82 11.97
C LEU A 299 -5.58 -26.82 11.11
N VAL A 300 -5.20 -25.69 11.70
CA VAL A 300 -4.36 -24.66 11.04
C VAL A 300 -2.96 -25.23 10.74
N GLU A 301 -2.37 -25.95 11.68
CA GLU A 301 -1.04 -26.58 11.49
C GLU A 301 -1.05 -27.56 10.31
N ARG A 302 -2.04 -28.41 10.20
CA ARG A 302 -2.20 -29.32 9.05
C ARG A 302 -2.38 -28.57 7.75
N PHE A 303 -3.24 -27.54 7.73
CA PHE A 303 -3.44 -26.69 6.55
C PHE A 303 -2.14 -26.05 6.08
N LEU A 304 -1.31 -25.57 7.00
CA LEU A 304 -0.01 -24.96 6.69
C LEU A 304 1.02 -26.00 6.23
N GLN A 305 1.06 -27.16 6.88
CA GLN A 305 2.01 -28.23 6.57
C GLN A 305 1.87 -28.74 5.12
N GLU A 306 0.65 -28.89 4.60
CA GLU A 306 0.40 -29.22 3.19
C GLU A 306 1.06 -28.25 2.22
N ARG A 307 1.36 -27.02 2.66
CA ARG A 307 1.94 -25.92 1.88
C ARG A 307 3.42 -25.69 2.17
N GLY A 308 4.04 -26.59 2.97
CA GLY A 308 5.42 -26.47 3.42
C GLY A 308 5.62 -25.40 4.50
N LEU A 309 4.54 -24.95 5.14
CA LEU A 309 4.56 -23.89 6.14
C LEU A 309 4.33 -24.43 7.55
N GLU A 310 4.82 -23.69 8.55
CA GLU A 310 4.64 -24.02 9.97
C GLU A 310 4.34 -22.76 10.79
N LEU A 311 3.57 -22.92 11.87
CA LEU A 311 3.38 -21.86 12.85
C LEU A 311 4.67 -21.57 13.62
N SER A 312 4.90 -20.32 13.95
CA SER A 312 6.00 -19.94 14.84
C SER A 312 5.66 -20.31 16.29
N PRO A 313 6.35 -21.27 16.94
CA PRO A 313 6.00 -21.68 18.30
C PRO A 313 6.14 -20.54 19.31
N THR A 314 7.09 -19.64 19.10
CA THR A 314 7.40 -18.52 20.01
C THR A 314 6.46 -17.32 19.88
N LYS A 315 5.77 -17.20 18.74
CA LYS A 315 4.91 -16.05 18.45
C LYS A 315 3.43 -16.42 18.29
N THR A 316 3.10 -17.71 18.23
CA THR A 316 1.72 -18.18 18.20
C THR A 316 1.22 -18.32 19.63
N VAL A 317 0.29 -17.45 20.02
CA VAL A 317 -0.20 -17.33 21.40
C VAL A 317 -1.72 -17.33 21.44
N ILE A 318 -2.28 -17.93 22.48
CA ILE A 318 -3.71 -17.85 22.75
C ILE A 318 -3.94 -16.89 23.92
N THR A 319 -4.67 -15.82 23.67
CA THR A 319 -4.85 -14.69 24.57
C THR A 319 -6.33 -14.46 24.87
N HIS A 320 -6.69 -14.16 26.13
CA HIS A 320 -8.04 -13.71 26.48
C HIS A 320 -8.23 -12.24 26.09
N VAL A 321 -9.41 -11.88 25.57
CA VAL A 321 -9.71 -10.53 25.04
C VAL A 321 -9.55 -9.43 26.10
N GLU A 322 -9.68 -9.74 27.39
CA GLU A 322 -9.48 -8.78 28.48
C GLU A 322 -7.99 -8.51 28.77
N GLN A 323 -7.11 -9.44 28.48
CA GLN A 323 -5.67 -9.20 28.51
C GLN A 323 -5.27 -8.29 27.37
N GLY A 324 -5.93 -8.47 26.20
CA GLY A 324 -5.69 -7.72 24.97
C GLY A 324 -4.49 -8.25 24.20
N PHE A 325 -4.52 -8.04 22.89
CA PHE A 325 -3.48 -8.47 21.96
C PHE A 325 -3.10 -7.36 20.99
N ASP A 326 -1.90 -7.47 20.41
CA ASP A 326 -1.38 -6.51 19.45
C ASP A 326 -1.46 -7.08 18.03
N PHE A 327 -2.26 -6.45 17.16
CA PHE A 327 -2.39 -6.81 15.76
C PHE A 327 -2.19 -5.60 14.86
N LEU A 328 -1.37 -5.70 13.84
CA LEU A 328 -1.05 -4.62 12.88
C LEU A 328 -0.68 -3.28 13.56
N GLY A 329 0.12 -3.34 14.63
CA GLY A 329 0.56 -2.15 15.37
C GLY A 329 -0.52 -1.48 16.21
N GLN A 330 -1.65 -2.13 16.42
CA GLN A 330 -2.76 -1.70 17.26
C GLN A 330 -3.06 -2.73 18.34
N ASN A 331 -3.44 -2.28 19.53
CA ASN A 331 -3.86 -3.12 20.63
C ASN A 331 -5.39 -3.21 20.66
N VAL A 332 -5.92 -4.41 20.66
CA VAL A 332 -7.34 -4.72 20.78
C VAL A 332 -7.59 -5.29 22.16
N ARG A 333 -8.48 -4.66 22.94
CA ARG A 333 -8.73 -5.09 24.31
C ARG A 333 -10.16 -4.79 24.75
N ARG A 334 -10.78 -5.73 25.48
CA ARG A 334 -12.02 -5.51 26.23
C ARG A 334 -11.67 -5.06 27.65
N TYR A 335 -12.28 -3.96 28.07
CA TYR A 335 -12.06 -3.40 29.38
C TYR A 335 -13.11 -3.85 30.39
N PRO A 336 -12.89 -3.70 31.72
CA PRO A 336 -13.82 -4.15 32.75
C PRO A 336 -15.25 -3.58 32.61
N ASN A 337 -15.41 -2.42 31.96
CA ASN A 337 -16.71 -1.83 31.66
C ASN A 337 -17.42 -2.49 30.45
N GLY A 338 -16.96 -3.64 29.97
CA GLY A 338 -17.50 -4.38 28.85
C GLY A 338 -17.18 -3.79 27.46
N LYS A 339 -16.56 -2.60 27.40
CA LYS A 339 -16.27 -1.92 26.12
C LYS A 339 -15.01 -2.45 25.47
N LEU A 340 -15.12 -2.80 24.17
CA LEU A 340 -13.98 -3.15 23.33
C LEU A 340 -13.37 -1.88 22.72
N PHE A 341 -12.06 -1.68 22.90
CA PHE A 341 -11.33 -0.59 22.28
C PHE A 341 -10.16 -1.09 21.45
N ILE A 342 -9.95 -0.39 20.34
CA ILE A 342 -8.75 -0.50 19.50
C ILE A 342 -7.95 0.79 19.70
N LYS A 343 -6.68 0.66 20.09
CA LYS A 343 -5.76 1.78 20.36
C LYS A 343 -4.42 1.52 19.67
N PRO A 344 -3.59 2.56 19.37
CA PRO A 344 -2.21 2.32 18.98
C PRO A 344 -1.49 1.48 20.04
N SER A 345 -0.77 0.43 19.63
CA SER A 345 -0.07 -0.45 20.57
C SER A 345 1.10 0.29 21.24
N LYS A 346 1.40 -0.08 22.48
CA LYS A 346 2.52 0.53 23.24
C LYS A 346 3.85 0.38 22.49
N LYS A 347 4.08 -0.80 21.89
CA LYS A 347 5.26 -1.11 21.07
C LYS A 347 5.36 -0.18 19.85
N ASN A 348 4.27 -0.01 19.10
CA ASN A 348 4.24 0.85 17.90
C ASN A 348 4.48 2.32 18.26
N VAL A 349 3.82 2.85 19.30
CA VAL A 349 4.04 4.22 19.81
C VAL A 349 5.49 4.41 20.24
N GLY A 350 6.06 3.44 20.98
CA GLY A 350 7.46 3.49 21.44
C GLY A 350 8.45 3.55 20.29
N THR A 351 8.27 2.69 19.27
CA THR A 351 9.09 2.64 18.05
C THR A 351 9.01 3.96 17.28
N PHE A 352 7.79 4.48 17.09
CA PHE A 352 7.58 5.77 16.41
C PHE A 352 8.30 6.91 17.14
N LEU A 353 8.09 7.05 18.45
CA LEU A 353 8.72 8.10 19.25
C LEU A 353 10.25 7.98 19.31
N LYS A 354 10.78 6.75 19.33
CA LYS A 354 12.23 6.49 19.23
C LYS A 354 12.79 6.99 17.91
N GLY A 355 12.12 6.68 16.79
CA GLY A 355 12.50 7.15 15.46
C GLY A 355 12.49 8.68 15.34
N ILE A 356 11.43 9.32 15.81
CA ILE A 356 11.32 10.80 15.83
C ILE A 356 12.41 11.45 16.69
N ARG A 357 12.66 10.93 17.89
CA ARG A 357 13.72 11.43 18.77
C ARG A 357 15.10 11.33 18.14
N ARG A 358 15.35 10.24 17.38
CA ARG A 358 16.60 10.06 16.65
C ARG A 358 16.79 11.17 15.61
N ILE A 359 15.79 11.44 14.77
CA ILE A 359 15.83 12.51 13.76
C ILE A 359 16.15 13.85 14.41
N ILE A 360 15.46 14.20 15.52
CA ILE A 360 15.68 15.47 16.24
C ILE A 360 17.06 15.50 16.90
N LYS A 361 17.57 14.35 17.37
CA LYS A 361 18.91 14.25 17.95
C LYS A 361 19.99 14.47 16.91
N ASP A 362 19.84 13.87 15.74
CA ASP A 362 20.83 13.87 14.64
C ASP A 362 20.81 15.20 13.84
N ALA A 363 19.80 16.06 14.06
CA ALA A 363 19.66 17.35 13.38
C ALA A 363 20.55 18.45 14.00
N HIS A 364 21.88 18.35 13.88
CA HIS A 364 22.81 19.32 14.47
C HIS A 364 22.91 20.64 13.67
N GLY A 365 23.13 20.57 12.35
CA GLY A 365 23.29 21.72 11.46
C GLY A 365 22.04 22.16 10.68
N VAL A 366 20.93 21.48 10.86
CA VAL A 366 19.70 21.63 10.07
C VAL A 366 18.86 22.83 10.54
N SER A 367 18.28 23.60 9.63
CA SER A 367 17.35 24.68 9.99
C SER A 367 16.07 24.13 10.65
N ALA A 368 15.32 24.98 11.37
CA ALA A 368 14.04 24.59 11.94
C ALA A 368 13.02 24.21 10.85
N ALA A 369 13.02 24.89 9.72
CA ALA A 369 12.15 24.59 8.58
C ALA A 369 12.46 23.22 7.98
N ASP A 370 13.72 22.92 7.68
CA ASP A 370 14.14 21.61 7.14
C ASP A 370 13.84 20.47 8.11
N LEU A 371 14.01 20.71 9.42
CA LEU A 371 13.65 19.73 10.44
C LEU A 371 12.14 19.44 10.44
N ILE A 372 11.30 20.48 10.28
CA ILE A 372 9.85 20.35 10.17
C ILE A 372 9.48 19.55 8.91
N ASP A 373 10.15 19.80 7.80
CA ASP A 373 9.91 19.10 6.53
C ASP A 373 10.26 17.61 6.64
N GLN A 374 11.27 17.23 7.41
CA GLN A 374 11.58 15.84 7.70
C GLN A 374 10.58 15.18 8.67
N LEU A 375 10.07 15.93 9.66
CA LEU A 375 9.18 15.41 10.69
C LEU A 375 7.72 15.31 10.24
N ASN A 376 7.20 16.32 9.56
CA ASN A 376 5.79 16.43 9.21
C ASN A 376 5.25 15.24 8.39
N PRO A 377 5.93 14.72 7.36
CA PRO A 377 5.46 13.55 6.62
C PRO A 377 5.36 12.30 7.51
N LYS A 378 6.32 12.10 8.41
CA LYS A 378 6.35 10.96 9.33
C LYS A 378 5.24 11.05 10.37
N ILE A 379 5.03 12.24 10.96
CA ILE A 379 3.96 12.46 11.94
C ILE A 379 2.60 12.29 11.28
N ARG A 380 2.36 12.92 10.12
CA ARG A 380 1.10 12.81 9.38
C ARG A 380 0.82 11.37 8.95
N GLY A 381 1.83 10.67 8.44
CA GLY A 381 1.68 9.26 8.04
C GLY A 381 1.26 8.38 9.21
N TRP A 382 1.95 8.49 10.36
CA TRP A 382 1.65 7.70 11.56
C TRP A 382 0.27 8.03 12.16
N VAL A 383 -0.05 9.31 12.27
CA VAL A 383 -1.35 9.77 12.79
C VAL A 383 -2.51 9.32 11.88
N ASN A 384 -2.35 9.45 10.56
CA ASN A 384 -3.35 8.99 9.60
C ASN A 384 -3.57 7.47 9.65
N TYR A 385 -2.50 6.70 9.90
CA TYR A 385 -2.61 5.25 10.09
C TYR A 385 -3.48 4.89 11.28
N HIS A 386 -3.37 5.64 12.39
CA HIS A 386 -4.08 5.36 13.64
C HIS A 386 -5.39 6.14 13.84
N ARG A 387 -5.78 7.02 12.91
CA ARG A 387 -6.94 7.91 13.06
C ARG A 387 -8.30 7.21 13.14
N HIS A 388 -8.39 5.94 12.72
CA HIS A 388 -9.60 5.14 12.83
C HIS A 388 -9.78 4.46 14.19
N ALA A 389 -8.76 4.49 15.03
CA ALA A 389 -8.73 3.91 16.37
C ALA A 389 -8.92 4.96 17.47
N VAL A 390 -9.06 4.52 18.72
CA VAL A 390 -9.18 5.40 19.89
C VAL A 390 -7.80 5.97 20.25
N SER A 391 -7.37 7.03 19.53
CA SER A 391 -5.98 7.50 19.50
C SER A 391 -5.76 8.89 20.08
N LYS A 392 -6.80 9.66 20.46
CA LYS A 392 -6.64 11.07 20.87
C LYS A 392 -5.64 11.29 22.01
N ARG A 393 -5.72 10.50 23.08
CA ARG A 393 -4.77 10.56 24.20
C ARG A 393 -3.34 10.19 23.75
N THR A 394 -3.23 9.25 22.82
CA THR A 394 -1.93 8.87 22.26
C THR A 394 -1.34 9.98 21.40
N PHE A 395 -2.16 10.66 20.59
CA PHE A 395 -1.73 11.81 19.79
C PHE A 395 -1.26 12.97 20.68
N GLU A 396 -1.96 13.23 21.77
CA GLU A 396 -1.53 14.24 22.77
C GLU A 396 -0.18 13.89 23.41
N ARG A 397 0.04 12.63 23.77
CA ARG A 397 1.34 12.15 24.27
C ARG A 397 2.45 12.32 23.21
N VAL A 398 2.16 12.09 21.94
CA VAL A 398 3.10 12.31 20.83
C VAL A 398 3.46 13.79 20.76
N ASP A 399 2.47 14.69 20.76
CA ASP A 399 2.70 16.15 20.73
C ASP A 399 3.55 16.63 21.90
N TYR A 400 3.27 16.14 23.11
CA TYR A 400 4.07 16.46 24.28
C TYR A 400 5.54 15.98 24.16
N THR A 401 5.72 14.77 23.65
CA THR A 401 7.06 14.20 23.45
C THR A 401 7.85 14.97 22.38
N LEU A 402 7.17 15.37 21.29
CA LEU A 402 7.74 16.22 20.24
C LEU A 402 8.17 17.56 20.81
N PHE A 403 7.29 18.24 21.54
CA PHE A 403 7.59 19.50 22.21
C PHE A 403 8.84 19.40 23.10
N SER A 404 8.87 18.42 24.00
CA SER A 404 9.99 18.21 24.92
C SER A 404 11.31 17.91 24.20
N SER A 405 11.24 17.21 23.05
CA SER A 405 12.43 16.89 22.27
C SER A 405 12.95 18.10 21.48
N LEU A 406 12.06 18.90 20.92
CA LEU A 406 12.38 20.12 20.18
C LEU A 406 12.86 21.25 21.10
N TRP A 407 12.30 21.32 22.30
CA TRP A 407 12.81 22.24 23.33
C TRP A 407 14.26 21.94 23.69
N ARG A 408 14.59 20.67 23.91
CA ARG A 408 15.98 20.24 24.17
C ARG A 408 16.89 20.47 22.96
N TRP A 409 16.38 20.30 21.73
CA TRP A 409 17.10 20.60 20.49
C TRP A 409 17.44 22.10 20.41
N ALA A 410 16.47 22.99 20.66
CA ALA A 410 16.68 24.43 20.66
C ALA A 410 17.72 24.87 21.74
N ARG A 411 17.65 24.28 22.94
CA ARG A 411 18.61 24.53 24.02
C ARG A 411 20.04 24.08 23.67
N ARG A 412 20.19 22.92 23.04
CA ARG A 412 21.51 22.43 22.59
C ARG A 412 22.11 23.30 21.48
N ARG A 413 21.28 23.85 20.62
CA ARG A 413 21.70 24.71 19.51
C ARG A 413 22.18 26.08 20.00
N HIS A 414 21.71 26.53 21.17
CA HIS A 414 22.03 27.82 21.78
C HIS A 414 22.39 27.64 23.25
N PRO A 415 23.52 26.99 23.56
CA PRO A 415 23.87 26.67 24.95
C PRO A 415 24.04 27.90 25.85
N ASN A 416 24.53 28.98 25.26
CA ASN A 416 24.80 30.25 25.98
C ASN A 416 23.61 31.23 25.96
N LYS A 417 22.43 30.82 25.49
CA LYS A 417 21.23 31.66 25.41
C LYS A 417 20.16 31.19 26.40
N SER A 418 19.46 32.15 27.01
CA SER A 418 18.35 31.84 27.94
C SER A 418 17.12 31.29 27.19
N PRO A 419 16.22 30.57 27.88
CA PRO A 419 14.94 30.14 27.32
C PRO A 419 14.09 31.30 26.78
N ARG A 420 14.17 32.50 27.39
CA ARG A 420 13.47 33.69 26.91
C ARG A 420 13.94 34.14 25.53
N TRP A 421 15.21 33.92 25.19
CA TRP A 421 15.78 34.25 23.87
C TRP A 421 15.36 33.28 22.77
N PHE A 422 15.47 31.97 23.00
CA PHE A 422 15.18 31.00 21.91
C PHE A 422 13.70 30.62 21.78
N LYS A 423 12.88 30.93 22.82
CA LYS A 423 11.44 30.68 22.74
C LYS A 423 10.80 31.42 21.56
N PRO A 424 10.87 32.73 21.40
CA PRO A 424 10.24 33.44 20.28
C PRO A 424 10.85 33.07 18.92
N LYS A 425 12.09 32.55 18.90
CA LYS A 425 12.77 32.12 17.67
C LYS A 425 12.22 30.82 17.12
N TYR A 426 11.72 29.92 17.95
CA TYR A 426 11.31 28.57 17.56
C TYR A 426 9.89 28.21 17.94
N PHE A 427 9.26 28.96 18.83
CA PHE A 427 7.91 28.69 19.32
C PHE A 427 7.08 29.97 19.30
N ASP A 428 5.92 29.89 18.65
CA ASP A 428 5.01 31.00 18.52
C ASP A 428 3.55 30.53 18.63
N ARG A 429 2.62 31.47 18.74
CA ARG A 429 1.19 31.21 18.80
C ARG A 429 0.65 30.89 17.41
N ARG A 430 -0.09 29.78 17.33
CA ARG A 430 -0.82 29.39 16.12
C ARG A 430 -2.29 29.13 16.44
N GLY A 431 -3.16 30.04 16.10
CA GLY A 431 -4.56 30.01 16.53
C GLY A 431 -4.70 30.05 18.05
N ASN A 432 -5.40 29.08 18.63
CA ASN A 432 -5.62 28.98 20.08
C ASN A 432 -4.51 28.19 20.80
N ARG A 433 -3.38 27.94 20.15
CA ARG A 433 -2.28 27.17 20.73
C ARG A 433 -1.03 28.03 20.83
N ASP A 434 -0.59 28.26 22.03
CA ASP A 434 0.73 28.81 22.35
C ASP A 434 1.79 27.71 22.20
N TRP A 435 3.06 28.06 22.01
CA TRP A 435 4.18 27.13 21.93
C TRP A 435 4.15 26.16 20.75
N SER A 436 3.64 26.59 19.59
CA SER A 436 3.74 25.81 18.36
C SER A 436 5.13 25.99 17.75
N PHE A 437 5.84 24.88 17.49
CA PHE A 437 7.17 24.91 16.89
C PHE A 437 7.06 25.32 15.43
N PHE A 438 7.89 26.29 15.00
CA PHE A 438 7.94 26.78 13.63
C PHE A 438 9.37 26.98 13.14
N GLY A 439 9.53 27.07 11.83
CA GLY A 439 10.73 27.49 11.14
C GLY A 439 10.39 28.55 10.12
N GLU A 440 11.33 29.40 9.81
CA GLU A 440 11.21 30.43 8.76
C GLU A 440 11.81 29.88 7.46
N THR A 441 11.12 30.15 6.35
CA THR A 441 11.53 29.85 4.98
C THR A 441 11.06 30.98 4.07
N CYS A 442 11.51 31.01 2.84
CA CYS A 442 10.97 31.94 1.84
C CYS A 442 9.99 31.23 0.92
N ASP A 443 8.95 31.92 0.49
CA ASP A 443 8.08 31.43 -0.57
C ASP A 443 8.77 31.58 -1.95
N ASP A 444 8.08 31.13 -3.01
CA ASP A 444 8.62 31.22 -4.39
C ASP A 444 8.86 32.67 -4.85
N GLU A 445 8.36 33.67 -4.13
CA GLU A 445 8.52 35.12 -4.40
C GLU A 445 9.56 35.77 -3.46
N GLY A 446 10.29 34.94 -2.67
CA GLY A 446 11.32 35.37 -1.74
C GLY A 446 10.81 35.99 -0.44
N ARG A 447 9.49 35.96 -0.17
CA ARG A 447 8.91 36.53 1.06
C ARG A 447 9.05 35.56 2.23
N PRO A 448 9.40 36.04 3.42
CA PRO A 448 9.52 35.18 4.60
C PRO A 448 8.16 34.57 4.98
N THR A 449 8.13 33.25 5.11
CA THR A 449 6.95 32.50 5.54
C THR A 449 7.28 31.55 6.70
N LYS A 450 6.29 31.25 7.57
CA LYS A 450 6.45 30.32 8.68
C LYS A 450 5.94 28.94 8.30
N VAL A 451 6.80 27.94 8.40
CA VAL A 451 6.45 26.52 8.32
C VAL A 451 6.24 25.97 9.72
N TRP A 452 5.17 25.22 9.94
CA TRP A 452 4.74 24.77 11.26
C TRP A 452 4.82 23.27 11.41
N LEU A 453 5.27 22.85 12.60
CA LEU A 453 5.19 21.44 12.96
C LEU A 453 3.72 20.97 13.00
N TYR A 454 3.49 19.77 12.46
CA TYR A 454 2.16 19.17 12.45
C TYR A 454 1.72 18.79 13.87
N TYR A 455 0.52 19.23 14.25
CA TYR A 455 -0.09 18.95 15.54
C TYR A 455 -0.93 17.68 15.48
N ALA A 456 -0.44 16.58 16.06
CA ALA A 456 -1.05 15.27 15.98
C ALA A 456 -2.48 15.24 16.56
N LYS A 457 -2.71 15.89 17.71
CA LYS A 457 -4.02 15.97 18.37
C LYS A 457 -5.09 16.68 17.52
N SER A 458 -4.69 17.56 16.57
CA SER A 458 -5.65 18.21 15.66
C SER A 458 -6.34 17.23 14.69
N THR A 459 -5.72 16.07 14.44
CA THR A 459 -6.31 15.07 13.54
C THR A 459 -7.61 14.51 14.10
N PRO A 460 -8.73 14.62 13.39
CA PRO A 460 -9.99 14.06 13.85
C PRO A 460 -9.95 12.53 13.81
N ILE A 461 -10.52 11.90 14.83
CA ILE A 461 -10.78 10.46 14.78
C ILE A 461 -11.95 10.23 13.82
N LYS A 462 -11.78 9.29 12.90
CA LYS A 462 -12.80 8.93 11.92
C LYS A 462 -12.95 7.43 11.86
N ARG A 463 -14.13 6.95 12.21
CA ARG A 463 -14.46 5.53 12.11
C ARG A 463 -14.27 5.04 10.67
N HIS A 464 -13.65 3.90 10.51
CA HIS A 464 -13.45 3.26 9.20
C HIS A 464 -14.69 2.46 8.80
N VAL A 465 -15.07 2.55 7.54
CA VAL A 465 -16.10 1.70 6.94
C VAL A 465 -15.41 0.55 6.24
N LYS A 466 -15.56 -0.66 6.79
CA LYS A 466 -14.94 -1.87 6.24
C LYS A 466 -15.42 -2.16 4.82
N VAL A 467 -14.51 -2.59 3.95
CA VAL A 467 -14.86 -3.09 2.62
C VAL A 467 -15.79 -4.33 2.75
N LYS A 468 -16.75 -4.47 1.82
CA LYS A 468 -17.58 -5.68 1.74
C LYS A 468 -16.68 -6.89 1.45
N GLY A 469 -16.89 -8.00 2.15
CA GLY A 469 -16.02 -9.18 2.05
C GLY A 469 -15.97 -9.77 0.65
N GLU A 470 -17.12 -9.81 -0.02
CA GLU A 470 -17.32 -10.33 -1.37
C GLU A 470 -16.98 -9.32 -2.48
N ALA A 471 -16.70 -8.04 -2.14
CA ALA A 471 -16.42 -7.04 -3.16
C ALA A 471 -15.09 -7.32 -3.86
N ASN A 472 -15.17 -7.46 -5.17
CA ASN A 472 -14.04 -7.76 -6.05
C ASN A 472 -13.81 -6.57 -6.99
N PRO A 473 -12.62 -5.91 -6.98
CA PRO A 473 -12.35 -4.74 -7.80
C PRO A 473 -12.31 -5.03 -9.31
N TYR A 474 -12.25 -6.30 -9.71
CA TYR A 474 -12.30 -6.73 -11.11
C TYR A 474 -13.71 -7.09 -11.59
N ASP A 475 -14.70 -7.15 -10.69
CA ASP A 475 -16.08 -7.46 -11.02
C ASP A 475 -16.88 -6.17 -11.31
N PRO A 476 -17.50 -6.04 -12.49
CA PRO A 476 -18.28 -4.86 -12.84
C PRO A 476 -19.43 -4.54 -11.88
N THR A 477 -19.99 -5.55 -11.21
CA THR A 477 -21.10 -5.35 -10.25
C THR A 477 -20.71 -4.50 -9.05
N TYR A 478 -19.40 -4.39 -8.76
CA TYR A 478 -18.86 -3.57 -7.66
C TYR A 478 -18.19 -2.27 -8.15
N GLU A 479 -18.30 -1.92 -9.43
CA GLU A 479 -17.62 -0.75 -9.99
C GLU A 479 -18.07 0.54 -9.31
N THR A 480 -19.37 0.81 -9.26
CA THR A 480 -19.95 1.98 -8.57
C THR A 480 -19.56 2.01 -7.08
N TYR A 481 -19.64 0.86 -6.40
CA TYR A 481 -19.26 0.75 -5.00
C TYR A 481 -17.79 1.17 -4.75
N PHE A 482 -16.85 0.71 -5.58
CA PHE A 482 -15.46 1.12 -5.44
C PHE A 482 -15.22 2.56 -5.87
N GLU A 483 -15.96 3.07 -6.85
CA GLU A 483 -15.89 4.47 -7.26
C GLU A 483 -16.30 5.43 -6.15
N GLU A 484 -17.42 5.17 -5.50
CA GLU A 484 -17.90 5.95 -4.35
C GLU A 484 -16.90 5.91 -3.19
N ARG A 485 -16.39 4.72 -2.90
CA ARG A 485 -15.41 4.50 -1.85
C ARG A 485 -14.09 5.24 -2.12
N GLU A 486 -13.62 5.21 -3.35
CA GLU A 486 -12.39 5.90 -3.76
C GLU A 486 -12.59 7.42 -3.81
N GLY A 487 -13.73 7.88 -4.28
CA GLY A 487 -14.13 9.29 -4.22
C GLY A 487 -14.13 9.83 -2.80
N ALA A 488 -14.69 9.09 -1.84
CA ALA A 488 -14.66 9.46 -0.44
C ALA A 488 -13.22 9.53 0.13
N HIS A 489 -12.34 8.62 -0.27
CA HIS A 489 -10.93 8.63 0.11
C HIS A 489 -10.15 9.80 -0.52
N MET A 490 -10.43 10.14 -1.79
CA MET A 490 -9.79 11.28 -2.46
C MET A 490 -10.20 12.60 -1.83
N LEU A 491 -11.49 12.81 -1.58
CA LEU A 491 -11.99 14.00 -0.89
C LEU A 491 -11.36 14.20 0.48
N GLU A 492 -11.10 13.09 1.16
CA GLU A 492 -10.42 13.11 2.44
C GLU A 492 -8.93 13.46 2.31
N THR A 493 -8.26 12.96 1.28
CA THR A 493 -6.87 13.29 0.97
C THR A 493 -6.70 14.79 0.69
N PHE A 494 -7.67 15.41 0.01
CA PHE A 494 -7.70 16.85 -0.26
C PHE A 494 -8.28 17.70 0.89
N ARG A 495 -8.52 17.12 2.05
CA ARG A 495 -9.05 17.87 3.19
C ARG A 495 -8.09 18.96 3.62
N GLY A 496 -8.62 20.18 3.74
CA GLY A 496 -7.82 21.39 4.06
C GLY A 496 -7.31 22.14 2.83
N THR A 497 -7.41 21.57 1.62
CA THR A 497 -6.98 22.22 0.37
C THR A 497 -8.19 22.42 -0.53
N ARG A 498 -8.86 23.56 -0.39
CA ARG A 498 -10.07 23.88 -1.18
C ARG A 498 -9.82 23.80 -2.68
N THR A 499 -8.68 24.29 -3.14
CA THR A 499 -8.28 24.29 -4.55
C THR A 499 -8.21 22.88 -5.13
N LEU A 500 -7.52 21.95 -4.47
CA LEU A 500 -7.38 20.56 -4.96
C LEU A 500 -8.73 19.82 -5.01
N ARG A 501 -9.58 20.05 -4.01
CA ARG A 501 -10.96 19.49 -4.00
C ARG A 501 -11.79 20.04 -5.16
N TYR A 502 -11.73 21.36 -5.36
CA TYR A 502 -12.43 22.03 -6.46
C TYR A 502 -11.98 21.47 -7.81
N LEU A 503 -10.67 21.42 -8.08
CA LEU A 503 -10.11 20.90 -9.32
C LEU A 503 -10.49 19.42 -9.55
N TRP A 504 -10.44 18.62 -8.51
CA TRP A 504 -10.81 17.21 -8.64
C TRP A 504 -12.30 17.02 -8.98
N TYR A 505 -13.19 17.81 -8.41
CA TYR A 505 -14.61 17.83 -8.79
C TYR A 505 -14.83 18.36 -10.20
N GLU A 506 -14.20 19.48 -10.53
CA GLU A 506 -14.28 20.10 -11.86
C GLU A 506 -13.85 19.12 -12.96
N GLN A 507 -12.81 18.33 -12.70
CA GLN A 507 -12.29 17.32 -13.61
C GLN A 507 -13.00 15.95 -13.48
N ARG A 508 -14.04 15.84 -12.67
CA ARG A 508 -14.74 14.55 -12.37
C ARG A 508 -13.81 13.44 -11.92
N GLY A 509 -12.71 13.80 -11.25
CA GLY A 509 -11.67 12.88 -10.81
C GLY A 509 -10.78 12.33 -11.93
N LEU A 510 -10.83 12.87 -13.14
CA LEU A 510 -10.07 12.42 -14.30
C LEU A 510 -8.85 13.32 -14.56
N CYS A 511 -7.76 12.73 -15.03
CA CYS A 511 -6.62 13.47 -15.56
C CYS A 511 -6.98 14.08 -16.92
N THR A 512 -6.82 15.39 -17.08
CA THR A 512 -7.19 16.09 -18.34
C THR A 512 -6.36 15.67 -19.54
N GLN A 513 -5.18 15.06 -19.33
CA GLN A 513 -4.29 14.63 -20.39
C GLN A 513 -4.57 13.20 -20.91
N CYS A 514 -4.89 12.27 -20.03
CA CYS A 514 -5.08 10.86 -20.41
C CYS A 514 -6.50 10.34 -20.13
N ASN A 515 -7.36 11.17 -19.58
CA ASN A 515 -8.76 10.88 -19.23
C ASN A 515 -8.95 9.62 -18.36
N ILE A 516 -7.93 9.27 -17.56
CA ILE A 516 -7.95 8.17 -16.60
C ILE A 516 -8.15 8.75 -15.19
N LYS A 517 -8.79 7.98 -14.30
CA LYS A 517 -9.04 8.39 -12.91
C LYS A 517 -7.76 8.72 -12.16
N ILE A 518 -7.78 9.87 -11.50
CA ILE A 518 -6.79 10.29 -10.51
C ILE A 518 -7.19 9.69 -9.16
N THR A 519 -6.32 8.83 -8.62
CA THR A 519 -6.52 8.13 -7.35
C THR A 519 -5.30 8.34 -6.45
N ARG A 520 -5.38 7.89 -5.19
CA ARG A 520 -4.21 7.92 -4.31
C ARG A 520 -3.06 7.05 -4.82
N ILE A 521 -3.38 5.99 -5.57
CA ILE A 521 -2.40 5.05 -6.12
C ILE A 521 -1.70 5.65 -7.34
N THR A 522 -2.46 6.26 -8.25
CA THR A 522 -1.89 6.92 -9.44
C THR A 522 -1.16 8.21 -9.10
N GLY A 523 -1.47 8.83 -7.97
CA GLY A 523 -0.94 10.13 -7.59
C GLY A 523 -1.48 11.27 -8.45
N TRP A 524 -1.05 12.48 -8.13
CA TRP A 524 -1.37 13.69 -8.90
C TRP A 524 -0.29 14.74 -8.73
N ARG A 525 -0.21 15.65 -9.72
CA ARG A 525 0.52 16.91 -9.63
C ARG A 525 -0.38 18.05 -10.08
N LEU A 526 -0.22 19.22 -9.44
CA LEU A 526 -0.86 20.45 -9.88
C LEU A 526 -0.09 20.99 -11.08
N HIS A 527 -0.79 21.30 -12.16
CA HIS A 527 -0.22 21.89 -13.36
C HIS A 527 -0.89 23.22 -13.65
N TYR A 528 -0.08 24.24 -14.00
CA TYR A 528 -0.56 25.54 -14.44
C TYR A 528 -0.72 25.55 -15.96
N CYS A 529 -1.96 25.74 -16.45
CA CYS A 529 -2.27 25.75 -17.88
C CYS A 529 -1.49 26.85 -18.61
N VAL A 530 -1.41 28.04 -18.01
CA VAL A 530 -0.51 29.11 -18.41
C VAL A 530 0.62 29.16 -17.38
N PRO A 531 1.90 29.00 -17.82
CA PRO A 531 3.03 29.05 -16.89
C PRO A 531 3.10 30.39 -16.13
N ARG A 532 3.48 30.36 -14.86
CA ARG A 532 3.59 31.56 -14.02
C ARG A 532 4.56 32.60 -14.60
N VAL A 533 5.65 32.14 -15.19
CA VAL A 533 6.64 33.01 -15.90
C VAL A 533 6.05 33.74 -17.11
N MET A 534 4.91 33.26 -17.63
CA MET A 534 4.16 33.92 -18.72
C MET A 534 2.93 34.69 -18.21
N GLY A 535 2.90 35.05 -16.93
CA GLY A 535 1.79 35.79 -16.33
C GLY A 535 0.58 34.94 -15.91
N GLY A 536 0.73 33.60 -15.86
CA GLY A 536 -0.35 32.70 -15.41
C GLY A 536 -0.72 32.90 -13.95
N SER A 537 -2.03 32.97 -13.65
CA SER A 537 -2.58 33.07 -12.30
C SER A 537 -2.26 31.85 -11.46
N THR A 538 -2.06 32.01 -10.14
CA THR A 538 -1.97 30.92 -9.16
C THR A 538 -3.35 30.38 -8.74
N GLY A 539 -4.43 30.97 -9.21
CA GLY A 539 -5.79 30.59 -8.90
C GLY A 539 -6.22 29.25 -9.53
N ALA A 540 -7.27 28.65 -8.98
CA ALA A 540 -7.83 27.41 -9.49
C ALA A 540 -8.26 27.49 -10.97
N THR A 541 -8.55 28.70 -11.48
CA THR A 541 -8.90 28.95 -12.88
C THR A 541 -7.78 28.62 -13.86
N ASN A 542 -6.53 28.68 -13.43
CA ASN A 542 -5.35 28.38 -14.24
C ASN A 542 -4.72 27.01 -13.91
N CYS A 543 -5.36 26.18 -13.09
CA CYS A 543 -4.79 24.94 -12.61
C CYS A 543 -5.59 23.72 -13.04
N VAL A 544 -4.90 22.60 -13.25
CA VAL A 544 -5.48 21.26 -13.42
C VAL A 544 -4.68 20.23 -12.63
N LEU A 545 -5.30 19.09 -12.34
CA LEU A 545 -4.64 17.93 -11.77
C LEU A 545 -4.27 16.95 -12.89
N LEU A 546 -3.01 16.56 -12.93
CA LEU A 546 -2.49 15.55 -13.85
C LEU A 546 -1.88 14.39 -13.06
N HIS A 547 -1.81 13.19 -13.66
CA HIS A 547 -0.92 12.16 -13.14
C HIS A 547 0.55 12.64 -13.20
N PRO A 548 1.43 12.18 -12.31
CA PRO A 548 2.84 12.60 -12.33
C PRO A 548 3.50 12.42 -13.69
N GLU A 549 3.27 11.30 -14.37
CA GLU A 549 3.82 11.07 -15.71
C GLU A 549 3.18 11.90 -16.82
N CYS A 550 1.86 12.11 -16.73
CA CYS A 550 1.19 13.02 -17.68
C CYS A 550 1.72 14.44 -17.53
N HIS A 551 1.99 14.87 -16.29
CA HIS A 551 2.62 16.15 -16.00
C HIS A 551 4.03 16.24 -16.61
N ASP A 552 4.86 15.21 -16.38
CA ASP A 552 6.23 15.16 -16.92
C ASP A 552 6.22 15.12 -18.46
N ARG A 553 5.26 14.41 -19.07
CA ARG A 553 5.08 14.39 -20.53
C ARG A 553 4.69 15.76 -21.09
N VAL A 554 3.74 16.44 -20.46
CA VAL A 554 3.30 17.79 -20.85
C VAL A 554 4.48 18.75 -20.88
N HIS A 555 5.33 18.74 -19.85
CA HIS A 555 6.51 19.61 -19.79
C HIS A 555 7.58 19.25 -20.82
N ARG A 556 7.87 17.97 -21.02
CA ARG A 556 8.90 17.53 -22.00
C ARG A 556 8.49 17.79 -23.44
N GLN A 557 7.23 17.56 -23.77
CA GLN A 557 6.70 17.71 -25.14
C GLN A 557 6.02 19.06 -25.39
N ARG A 558 6.01 19.95 -24.41
CA ARG A 558 5.32 21.26 -24.47
C ARG A 558 3.87 21.16 -24.95
N LEU A 559 3.16 20.10 -24.47
CA LEU A 559 1.77 19.87 -24.89
C LEU A 559 0.85 20.91 -24.26
N PRO A 560 -0.12 21.44 -25.03
CA PRO A 560 -1.12 22.32 -24.47
C PRO A 560 -2.03 21.55 -23.50
N VAL A 561 -2.30 22.16 -22.36
CA VAL A 561 -3.26 21.62 -21.39
C VAL A 561 -4.37 22.64 -21.20
N SER A 562 -5.58 22.26 -21.53
CA SER A 562 -6.77 23.07 -21.33
C SER A 562 -7.61 22.57 -20.16
N LYS A 563 -8.33 23.48 -19.52
CA LYS A 563 -9.37 23.09 -18.56
C LYS A 563 -10.52 22.40 -19.25
N PRO A 564 -11.15 21.39 -18.58
CA PRO A 564 -12.39 20.83 -19.07
C PRO A 564 -13.45 21.95 -19.15
N ARG A 565 -14.12 22.08 -20.28
CA ARG A 565 -15.25 23.00 -20.42
C ARG A 565 -16.38 22.50 -19.51
N LEU A 566 -16.76 23.29 -18.50
CA LEU A 566 -17.95 23.05 -17.71
C LEU A 566 -19.15 23.13 -18.64
N LEU A 567 -19.81 22.00 -18.89
CA LEU A 567 -21.19 22.01 -19.35
C LEU A 567 -22.01 22.59 -18.19
N VAL A 568 -22.41 23.84 -18.31
CA VAL A 568 -23.28 24.53 -17.36
C VAL A 568 -24.62 23.78 -17.34
N ARG A 569 -24.80 22.85 -16.40
CA ARG A 569 -26.12 22.41 -15.94
C ARG A 569 -26.25 22.89 -14.50
N GLY A 570 -27.25 23.73 -14.28
CA GLY A 570 -27.53 24.39 -13.04
C GLY A 570 -27.50 23.46 -11.82
N VAL A 571 -26.54 23.72 -10.95
CA VAL A 571 -26.54 23.14 -9.61
C VAL A 571 -27.38 24.05 -8.75
N ARG A 572 -28.61 23.64 -8.45
CA ARG A 572 -29.39 24.23 -7.36
C ARG A 572 -28.58 24.07 -6.07
N ARG A 573 -28.37 25.19 -5.39
CA ARG A 573 -27.82 25.24 -4.03
C ARG A 573 -28.78 24.49 -3.10
N ALA A 574 -28.28 23.49 -2.39
CA ALA A 574 -28.84 22.98 -1.15
C ALA A 574 -27.74 23.03 -0.09
#